data_3f4f284a0382b242521e7cf6f43ecdd9
#
_entry.id   3f4f284a0382b242521e7cf6f43ecdd9
#
_cell.length_a   1.000
_cell.length_b   1.000
_cell.length_c   1.000
_cell.angle_alpha   90.00
_cell.angle_beta   90.00
_cell.angle_gamma   90.00
#
_symmetry.space_group_name_H-M   'P 1'
#
loop_
_entity.id
_entity.type
_entity.pdbx_description
1 polymer ?
#
loop_
_entity_poly.entity_id
_entity_poly.type
_entity_poly.pdbx_seq_one_letter_code
_entity_poly.pdbx_strand_id
1 'polypeptide(L)'
;NPAEGKSLLTKKQKSSGGYLIFELDEIKNIFKSEYFYEQKEQDPDYFYIILLGLVTGCRINELTSITKDQVKTSENGNRFFVIRDSKTAAGLREIPVPNKLFEFGFQKFIDKKTGNDPIFKYVNRAGKGSGNAVGKKFARHLELLKINRGKLVFHSLRKFINNFLMKKDSGVPYEPRCQFMGHEIESVNVATYTVEYSIDELSEIINPFQDKIIGLIDLKS
;
A
#
# COMPACT_ATOMS: atom_id res chain seq x y z
N ASN A 1 -35.32 -16.18 11.72
CA ASN A 1 -34.27 -17.19 11.55
C ASN A 1 -32.91 -16.49 11.65
N PRO A 2 -32.03 -16.82 12.66
CA PRO A 2 -30.74 -16.16 12.84
C PRO A 2 -29.74 -16.42 11.68
N ALA A 3 -30.08 -17.26 10.71
CA ALA A 3 -29.27 -17.54 9.51
C ALA A 3 -29.78 -16.77 8.26
N GLU A 4 -30.86 -16.00 8.37
CA GLU A 4 -31.41 -15.26 7.26
C GLU A 4 -30.46 -14.15 6.81
N GLY A 5 -30.09 -14.13 5.55
CA GLY A 5 -29.09 -13.20 4.98
C GLY A 5 -27.62 -13.62 5.11
N LYS A 6 -27.29 -14.75 5.74
CA LYS A 6 -25.89 -15.26 5.76
C LYS A 6 -25.60 -16.07 4.51
N SER A 7 -24.69 -15.57 3.68
CA SER A 7 -24.22 -16.28 2.50
C SER A 7 -23.45 -17.54 2.90
N LEU A 8 -23.92 -18.70 2.45
CA LEU A 8 -23.26 -19.99 2.57
C LEU A 8 -22.14 -20.21 1.55
N LEU A 9 -21.62 -19.13 0.93
CA LEU A 9 -20.55 -19.24 -0.04
C LEU A 9 -19.29 -19.88 0.60
N THR A 10 -18.75 -20.89 -0.06
CA THR A 10 -17.51 -21.51 0.32
C THR A 10 -16.34 -20.52 0.23
N LYS A 11 -15.20 -20.77 0.93
CA LYS A 11 -13.98 -19.94 0.83
C LYS A 11 -13.57 -19.74 -0.64
N LYS A 12 -13.70 -20.75 -1.49
CA LYS A 12 -13.40 -20.70 -2.93
C LYS A 12 -14.38 -19.80 -3.71
N GLN A 13 -15.67 -19.84 -3.40
CA GLN A 13 -16.66 -18.97 -4.02
C GLN A 13 -16.54 -17.53 -3.55
N LYS A 14 -16.14 -17.28 -2.28
CA LYS A 14 -15.82 -15.94 -1.78
C LYS A 14 -14.57 -15.37 -2.45
N SER A 15 -13.56 -16.19 -2.76
CA SER A 15 -12.34 -15.75 -3.44
C SER A 15 -12.56 -15.43 -4.92
N SER A 16 -13.49 -16.09 -5.60
CA SER A 16 -13.82 -15.84 -7.02
C SER A 16 -14.49 -14.48 -7.26
N GLY A 17 -15.04 -13.85 -6.20
CA GLY A 17 -15.65 -12.52 -6.24
C GLY A 17 -14.70 -11.35 -5.94
N GLY A 18 -13.43 -11.60 -5.57
CA GLY A 18 -12.47 -10.57 -5.14
C GLY A 18 -11.87 -9.75 -6.28
N TYR A 19 -11.19 -8.65 -5.92
CA TYR A 19 -10.44 -7.83 -6.87
C TYR A 19 -9.32 -8.65 -7.54
N LEU A 20 -9.03 -8.34 -8.80
CA LEU A 20 -7.94 -8.95 -9.56
C LEU A 20 -6.57 -8.42 -9.09
N ILE A 21 -5.51 -9.11 -9.49
CA ILE A 21 -4.12 -8.70 -9.29
C ILE A 21 -3.66 -8.07 -10.61
N PHE A 22 -2.92 -6.97 -10.54
CA PHE A 22 -2.27 -6.38 -11.71
C PHE A 22 -1.22 -7.32 -12.28
N GLU A 23 -1.11 -7.34 -13.60
CA GLU A 23 0.04 -7.90 -14.30
C GLU A 23 1.20 -6.90 -14.31
N LEU A 24 2.42 -7.40 -14.49
CA LEU A 24 3.61 -6.55 -14.45
C LEU A 24 3.59 -5.44 -15.52
N ASP A 25 3.10 -5.78 -16.72
CA ASP A 25 3.03 -4.80 -17.80
C ASP A 25 1.96 -3.74 -17.57
N GLU A 26 0.87 -4.08 -16.86
CA GLU A 26 -0.13 -3.11 -16.43
C GLU A 26 0.47 -2.13 -15.38
N ILE A 27 1.25 -2.64 -14.41
CA ILE A 27 1.97 -1.81 -13.46
C ILE A 27 2.93 -0.87 -14.18
N LYS A 28 3.74 -1.39 -15.11
CA LYS A 28 4.65 -0.55 -15.91
C LYS A 28 3.87 0.50 -16.69
N ASN A 29 2.76 0.14 -17.32
CA ASN A 29 1.93 1.07 -18.07
C ASN A 29 1.38 2.19 -17.19
N ILE A 30 0.87 1.86 -15.98
CA ILE A 30 0.37 2.87 -15.03
C ILE A 30 1.48 3.85 -14.65
N PHE A 31 2.62 3.36 -14.17
CA PHE A 31 3.66 4.18 -13.56
C PHE A 31 4.67 4.79 -14.55
N LYS A 32 4.64 4.39 -15.83
CA LYS A 32 5.42 5.02 -16.92
C LYS A 32 4.56 5.93 -17.80
N SER A 33 3.26 6.02 -17.56
CA SER A 33 2.35 6.84 -18.37
C SER A 33 2.63 8.34 -18.21
N GLU A 34 2.43 9.09 -19.28
CA GLU A 34 2.48 10.54 -19.26
C GLU A 34 1.51 11.11 -18.21
N TYR A 35 0.28 10.58 -18.17
CA TYR A 35 -0.71 10.97 -17.17
C TYR A 35 -0.21 10.82 -15.73
N PHE A 36 0.53 9.75 -15.40
CA PHE A 36 1.09 9.58 -14.06
C PHE A 36 2.08 10.69 -13.71
N TYR A 37 2.99 11.02 -14.63
CA TYR A 37 3.98 12.07 -14.40
C TYR A 37 3.38 13.47 -14.38
N GLU A 38 2.38 13.75 -15.19
CA GLU A 38 1.61 15.00 -15.10
C GLU A 38 1.02 15.22 -13.70
N GLN A 39 0.60 14.14 -13.02
CA GLN A 39 0.06 14.23 -11.67
C GLN A 39 1.10 14.69 -10.63
N LYS A 40 2.41 14.54 -10.90
CA LYS A 40 3.46 15.04 -10.00
C LYS A 40 3.33 16.55 -9.77
N GLU A 41 2.92 17.27 -10.80
CA GLU A 41 2.71 18.73 -10.75
C GLU A 41 1.24 19.11 -10.49
N GLN A 42 0.30 18.46 -11.17
CA GLN A 42 -1.11 18.83 -11.12
C GLN A 42 -1.82 18.36 -9.84
N ASP A 43 -1.46 17.18 -9.33
CA ASP A 43 -2.04 16.57 -8.12
C ASP A 43 -1.01 15.69 -7.40
N PRO A 44 0.01 16.28 -6.75
CA PRO A 44 1.05 15.53 -6.07
C PRO A 44 0.51 14.61 -4.96
N ASP A 45 -0.63 14.94 -4.34
CA ASP A 45 -1.29 14.06 -3.38
C ASP A 45 -1.67 12.72 -4.02
N TYR A 46 -2.29 12.75 -5.21
CA TYR A 46 -2.65 11.56 -5.95
C TYR A 46 -1.41 10.80 -6.41
N PHE A 47 -0.42 11.50 -6.95
CA PHE A 47 0.84 10.92 -7.41
C PHE A 47 1.52 10.09 -6.32
N TYR A 48 1.75 10.68 -5.14
CA TYR A 48 2.42 9.98 -4.05
C TYR A 48 1.55 8.87 -3.43
N ILE A 49 0.22 9.02 -3.34
CA ILE A 49 -0.64 7.97 -2.80
C ILE A 49 -0.61 6.70 -3.65
N ILE A 50 -0.68 6.79 -4.98
CA ILE A 50 -0.63 5.59 -5.81
C ILE A 50 0.75 4.95 -5.81
N LEU A 51 1.81 5.75 -5.77
CA LEU A 51 3.18 5.27 -5.66
C LEU A 51 3.42 4.55 -4.32
N LEU A 52 3.02 5.16 -3.21
CA LEU A 52 3.07 4.55 -1.90
C LEU A 52 2.19 3.29 -1.81
N GLY A 53 1.01 3.30 -2.42
CA GLY A 53 0.13 2.13 -2.50
C GLY A 53 0.79 0.94 -3.17
N LEU A 54 1.62 1.18 -4.21
CA LEU A 54 2.37 0.14 -4.88
C LEU A 54 3.50 -0.42 -4.00
N VAL A 55 4.29 0.43 -3.36
CA VAL A 55 5.51 -0.01 -2.67
C VAL A 55 5.28 -0.46 -1.24
N THR A 56 4.26 0.08 -0.54
CA THR A 56 3.96 -0.27 0.86
C THR A 56 2.82 -1.28 1.00
N GLY A 57 1.98 -1.41 -0.01
CA GLY A 57 0.78 -2.23 0.09
C GLY A 57 -0.24 -1.74 1.11
N CYS A 58 -0.12 -0.53 1.61
CA CYS A 58 -1.09 0.06 2.54
C CYS A 58 -2.50 0.09 1.94
N ARG A 59 -3.50 0.02 2.80
CA ARG A 59 -4.89 0.28 2.39
C ARG A 59 -5.04 1.76 2.05
N ILE A 60 -5.93 2.06 1.11
CA ILE A 60 -6.13 3.43 0.63
C ILE A 60 -6.46 4.41 1.78
N ASN A 61 -7.29 4.00 2.73
CA ASN A 61 -7.65 4.84 3.88
C ASN A 61 -6.48 4.98 4.87
N GLU A 62 -5.64 3.96 5.04
CA GLU A 62 -4.42 4.05 5.84
C GLU A 62 -3.50 5.15 5.28
N LEU A 63 -3.27 5.17 3.96
CA LEU A 63 -2.44 6.19 3.33
C LEU A 63 -3.06 7.59 3.42
N THR A 64 -4.34 7.72 3.08
CA THR A 64 -4.99 9.03 3.03
C THR A 64 -5.17 9.68 4.40
N SER A 65 -5.06 8.91 5.50
CA SER A 65 -5.15 9.42 6.87
C SER A 65 -3.80 9.63 7.57
N ILE A 66 -2.69 9.27 6.93
CA ILE A 66 -1.36 9.47 7.53
C ILE A 66 -1.12 10.95 7.80
N THR A 67 -0.65 11.23 9.01
CA THR A 67 -0.20 12.56 9.46
C THR A 67 1.33 12.65 9.41
N LYS A 68 1.87 13.87 9.41
CA LYS A 68 3.33 14.07 9.32
C LYS A 68 4.08 13.41 10.48
N ASP A 69 3.53 13.44 11.69
CA ASP A 69 4.14 12.83 12.88
C ASP A 69 4.18 11.29 12.83
N GLN A 70 3.45 10.67 11.92
CA GLN A 70 3.49 9.21 11.66
C GLN A 70 4.60 8.81 10.67
N VAL A 71 5.25 9.78 10.02
CA VAL A 71 6.43 9.55 9.18
C VAL A 71 7.66 9.63 10.06
N LYS A 72 8.34 8.51 10.25
CA LYS A 72 9.45 8.38 11.19
C LYS A 72 10.73 7.94 10.49
N THR A 73 11.83 8.07 11.24
CA THR A 73 13.14 7.54 10.86
C THR A 73 13.68 6.76 12.05
N SER A 74 14.16 5.54 11.83
CA SER A 74 14.80 4.73 12.86
C SER A 74 16.21 5.24 13.17
N GLU A 75 16.84 4.70 14.22
CA GLU A 75 18.23 5.01 14.56
C GLU A 75 19.21 4.64 13.44
N ASN A 76 18.90 3.61 12.66
CA ASN A 76 19.68 3.17 11.50
C ASN A 76 19.35 3.93 10.20
N GLY A 77 18.52 4.98 10.26
CA GLY A 77 18.18 5.82 9.13
C GLY A 77 17.08 5.25 8.22
N ASN A 78 16.44 4.13 8.59
CA ASN A 78 15.32 3.59 7.83
C ASN A 78 14.07 4.45 8.01
N ARG A 79 13.45 4.80 6.89
CA ARG A 79 12.20 5.58 6.88
C ARG A 79 11.00 4.64 6.98
N PHE A 80 9.99 5.04 7.76
CA PHE A 80 8.82 4.21 7.96
C PHE A 80 7.58 5.01 8.32
N PHE A 81 6.42 4.39 8.12
CA PHE A 81 5.13 4.89 8.58
C PHE A 81 4.66 4.13 9.80
N VAL A 82 4.07 4.84 10.77
CA VAL A 82 3.37 4.26 11.92
C VAL A 82 1.87 4.28 11.64
N ILE A 83 1.26 3.13 11.37
CA ILE A 83 -0.18 3.03 11.14
C ILE A 83 -0.88 2.93 12.50
N ARG A 84 -1.62 3.98 12.87
CA ARG A 84 -2.33 4.12 14.16
C ARG A 84 -3.83 3.86 14.08
N ASP A 85 -4.39 3.77 12.87
CA ASP A 85 -5.80 3.47 12.64
C ASP A 85 -5.93 2.37 11.59
N SER A 86 -6.54 1.26 11.98
CA SER A 86 -6.78 0.13 11.11
C SER A 86 -8.03 -0.64 11.55
N LYS A 87 -8.65 -1.31 10.58
CA LYS A 87 -9.83 -2.15 10.80
C LYS A 87 -9.56 -3.35 11.73
N THR A 88 -8.31 -3.81 11.81
CA THR A 88 -7.89 -4.98 12.61
C THR A 88 -6.67 -4.63 13.43
N ALA A 89 -6.44 -5.34 14.55
CA ALA A 89 -5.27 -5.16 15.41
C ALA A 89 -3.96 -5.37 14.61
N ALA A 90 -3.86 -6.40 13.80
CA ALA A 90 -2.69 -6.64 12.94
C ALA A 90 -2.44 -5.53 11.91
N GLY A 91 -3.42 -4.67 11.69
CA GLY A 91 -3.26 -3.50 10.83
C GLY A 91 -2.53 -2.34 11.50
N LEU A 92 -2.44 -2.30 12.84
CA LEU A 92 -1.64 -1.34 13.60
C LEU A 92 -0.18 -1.82 13.53
N ARG A 93 0.67 -1.09 12.82
CA ARG A 93 2.02 -1.57 12.52
C ARG A 93 2.92 -0.46 12.03
N GLU A 94 4.19 -0.74 12.03
CA GLU A 94 5.22 0.05 11.36
C GLU A 94 5.50 -0.54 9.97
N ILE A 95 5.64 0.34 8.97
CA ILE A 95 5.80 -0.06 7.58
C ILE A 95 7.03 0.60 6.99
N PRO A 96 8.05 -0.16 6.57
CA PRO A 96 9.19 0.38 5.85
C PRO A 96 8.78 1.12 4.59
N VAL A 97 9.39 2.28 4.35
CA VAL A 97 9.21 3.09 3.15
C VAL A 97 10.57 3.32 2.51
N PRO A 98 10.77 2.97 1.23
CA PRO A 98 12.08 3.07 0.61
C PRO A 98 12.63 4.50 0.63
N ASN A 99 13.89 4.67 1.04
CA ASN A 99 14.55 5.98 1.08
C ASN A 99 14.53 6.68 -0.29
N LYS A 100 14.61 5.92 -1.38
CA LYS A 100 14.50 6.43 -2.75
C LYS A 100 13.26 7.27 -3.01
N LEU A 101 12.13 7.00 -2.35
CA LEU A 101 10.92 7.84 -2.51
C LEU A 101 11.10 9.22 -1.89
N PHE A 102 11.80 9.30 -0.78
CA PHE A 102 12.09 10.58 -0.12
C PHE A 102 13.06 11.41 -0.97
N GLU A 103 14.08 10.78 -1.55
CA GLU A 103 15.02 11.39 -2.49
C GLU A 103 14.32 11.85 -3.78
N PHE A 104 13.33 11.09 -4.25
CA PHE A 104 12.52 11.39 -5.42
C PHE A 104 11.57 12.61 -5.24
N GLY A 105 11.54 13.20 -4.05
CA GLY A 105 10.82 14.43 -3.75
C GLY A 105 9.71 14.29 -2.70
N PHE A 106 9.45 13.10 -2.20
CA PHE A 106 8.44 12.91 -1.15
C PHE A 106 8.80 13.68 0.11
N GLN A 107 10.11 13.80 0.46
CA GLN A 107 10.56 14.62 1.58
C GLN A 107 10.08 16.08 1.43
N LYS A 108 10.34 16.70 0.28
CA LYS A 108 9.92 18.09 0.00
C LYS A 108 8.39 18.27 0.03
N PHE A 109 7.66 17.20 -0.33
CA PHE A 109 6.20 17.21 -0.29
C PHE A 109 5.69 17.23 1.16
N ILE A 110 6.23 16.39 2.05
CA ILE A 110 5.80 16.31 3.45
C ILE A 110 6.33 17.46 4.29
N ASP A 111 7.45 18.10 3.93
CA ASP A 111 8.01 19.23 4.69
C ASP A 111 7.10 20.46 4.69
N LYS A 112 6.21 20.57 3.72
CA LYS A 112 5.17 21.61 3.65
C LYS A 112 4.06 21.42 4.68
N LYS A 113 4.04 20.30 5.42
CA LYS A 113 3.03 19.95 6.42
C LYS A 113 3.57 20.15 7.82
N THR A 114 2.68 20.33 8.79
CA THR A 114 3.04 20.51 10.20
C THR A 114 2.51 19.35 11.06
N GLY A 115 3.26 18.94 12.05
CA GLY A 115 2.88 18.06 13.16
C GLY A 115 1.83 17.00 12.82
N ASN A 116 0.66 17.17 13.39
CA ASN A 116 -0.48 16.25 13.26
C ASN A 116 -1.34 16.50 12.01
N ASP A 117 -0.94 17.40 11.11
CA ASP A 117 -1.68 17.61 9.87
C ASP A 117 -1.60 16.38 8.97
N PRO A 118 -2.71 15.99 8.34
CA PRO A 118 -2.69 14.99 7.29
C PRO A 118 -1.73 15.39 6.18
N ILE A 119 -0.86 14.47 5.75
CA ILE A 119 0.08 14.76 4.65
C ILE A 119 -0.64 14.86 3.29
N PHE A 120 -1.84 14.27 3.18
CA PHE A 120 -2.65 14.31 1.97
C PHE A 120 -3.94 15.10 2.17
N LYS A 121 -4.39 15.78 1.12
CA LYS A 121 -5.61 16.62 1.10
C LYS A 121 -6.93 15.85 1.21
N TYR A 122 -6.88 14.53 1.12
CA TYR A 122 -8.09 13.71 1.06
C TYR A 122 -8.73 13.53 2.44
N VAL A 123 -10.01 13.87 2.53
CA VAL A 123 -10.79 13.80 3.77
C VAL A 123 -11.99 12.87 3.62
N ASN A 124 -12.44 12.30 4.73
CA ASN A 124 -13.65 11.50 4.76
C ASN A 124 -14.87 12.40 4.57
N ARG A 125 -15.57 12.25 3.45
CA ARG A 125 -16.81 12.96 3.16
C ARG A 125 -17.98 11.98 3.16
N ALA A 126 -19.02 12.32 3.92
CA ALA A 126 -20.27 11.54 4.01
C ALA A 126 -20.07 10.05 4.38
N GLY A 127 -19.11 9.75 5.26
CA GLY A 127 -18.88 8.39 5.76
C GLY A 127 -18.32 7.38 4.74
N LYS A 128 -17.90 7.84 3.54
CA LYS A 128 -17.39 6.96 2.47
C LYS A 128 -15.88 6.65 2.57
N GLY A 129 -15.21 7.16 3.60
CA GLY A 129 -13.77 7.06 3.78
C GLY A 129 -12.97 8.09 2.97
N SER A 130 -11.80 8.47 3.49
CA SER A 130 -10.90 9.45 2.86
C SER A 130 -10.37 8.99 1.49
N GLY A 131 -10.22 7.69 1.30
CA GLY A 131 -9.73 7.09 0.03
C GLY A 131 -10.73 7.06 -1.13
N ASN A 132 -12.01 7.41 -0.91
CA ASN A 132 -13.03 7.30 -1.97
C ASN A 132 -12.72 8.16 -3.20
N ALA A 133 -12.24 9.40 -3.02
CA ALA A 133 -11.88 10.29 -4.12
C ALA A 133 -10.67 9.74 -4.91
N VAL A 134 -9.66 9.25 -4.20
CA VAL A 134 -8.48 8.58 -4.81
C VAL A 134 -8.89 7.36 -5.61
N GLY A 135 -9.76 6.50 -5.04
CA GLY A 135 -10.24 5.30 -5.72
C GLY A 135 -10.96 5.62 -7.04
N LYS A 136 -11.81 6.65 -7.05
CA LYS A 136 -12.48 7.12 -8.28
C LYS A 136 -11.51 7.70 -9.30
N LYS A 137 -10.52 8.48 -8.85
CA LYS A 137 -9.49 9.03 -9.73
C LYS A 137 -8.62 7.91 -10.31
N PHE A 138 -8.28 6.91 -9.50
CA PHE A 138 -7.53 5.75 -9.96
C PHE A 138 -8.29 4.92 -11.00
N ALA A 139 -9.60 4.72 -10.82
CA ALA A 139 -10.43 4.06 -11.82
C ALA A 139 -10.40 4.78 -13.17
N ARG A 140 -10.54 6.12 -13.17
CA ARG A 140 -10.41 6.93 -14.40
C ARG A 140 -9.02 6.84 -15.02
N HIS A 141 -7.97 6.79 -14.19
CA HIS A 141 -6.60 6.60 -14.67
C HIS A 141 -6.46 5.27 -15.44
N LEU A 142 -7.02 4.17 -14.89
CA LEU A 142 -7.04 2.87 -15.58
C LEU A 142 -7.82 2.92 -16.91
N GLU A 143 -8.96 3.62 -16.93
CA GLU A 143 -9.77 3.83 -18.15
C GLU A 143 -8.97 4.57 -19.23
N LEU A 144 -8.27 5.67 -18.87
CA LEU A 144 -7.41 6.43 -19.80
C LEU A 144 -6.31 5.55 -20.42
N LEU A 145 -5.74 4.64 -19.65
CA LEU A 145 -4.72 3.70 -20.11
C LEU A 145 -5.29 2.46 -20.81
N LYS A 146 -6.62 2.39 -20.95
CA LYS A 146 -7.33 1.21 -21.52
C LYS A 146 -7.05 -0.09 -20.76
N ILE A 147 -6.74 0.02 -19.46
CA ILE A 147 -6.62 -1.13 -18.56
C ILE A 147 -8.02 -1.46 -18.05
N ASN A 148 -8.74 -2.29 -18.81
CA ASN A 148 -10.17 -2.53 -18.64
C ASN A 148 -10.51 -3.94 -18.16
N ARG A 149 -9.55 -4.72 -17.69
CA ARG A 149 -9.84 -5.97 -17.00
C ARG A 149 -10.71 -5.68 -15.77
N GLY A 150 -11.88 -6.26 -15.70
CA GLY A 150 -12.83 -5.99 -14.63
C GLY A 150 -12.24 -6.22 -13.24
N LYS A 151 -12.72 -5.50 -12.23
CA LYS A 151 -12.33 -5.63 -10.81
C LYS A 151 -10.88 -5.23 -10.48
N LEU A 152 -10.18 -4.47 -11.32
CA LEU A 152 -8.94 -3.80 -10.96
C LEU A 152 -9.26 -2.46 -10.26
N VAL A 153 -8.71 -2.28 -9.07
CA VAL A 153 -8.92 -1.10 -8.21
C VAL A 153 -7.64 -0.77 -7.46
N PHE A 154 -7.61 0.31 -6.70
CA PHE A 154 -6.45 0.66 -5.86
C PHE A 154 -5.98 -0.51 -4.98
N HIS A 155 -6.89 -1.27 -4.38
CA HIS A 155 -6.54 -2.45 -3.56
C HIS A 155 -5.78 -3.53 -4.36
N SER A 156 -5.87 -3.53 -5.69
CA SER A 156 -5.11 -4.43 -6.56
C SER A 156 -3.61 -4.17 -6.52
N LEU A 157 -3.16 -2.94 -6.19
CA LEU A 157 -1.75 -2.62 -5.94
C LEU A 157 -1.24 -3.39 -4.71
N ARG A 158 -2.02 -3.40 -3.62
CA ARG A 158 -1.69 -4.19 -2.43
C ARG A 158 -1.63 -5.69 -2.72
N LYS A 159 -2.53 -6.19 -3.56
CA LYS A 159 -2.49 -7.59 -4.00
C LYS A 159 -1.24 -7.87 -4.84
N PHE A 160 -0.85 -6.94 -5.70
CA PHE A 160 0.35 -7.07 -6.52
C PHE A 160 1.61 -7.19 -5.67
N ILE A 161 1.86 -6.27 -4.73
CA ILE A 161 3.03 -6.34 -3.87
C ILE A 161 3.02 -7.60 -3.00
N ASN A 162 1.88 -7.95 -2.38
CA ASN A 162 1.80 -9.17 -1.60
C ASN A 162 2.15 -10.42 -2.44
N ASN A 163 1.62 -10.51 -3.66
CA ASN A 163 1.95 -11.59 -4.58
C ASN A 163 3.42 -11.56 -5.03
N PHE A 164 3.99 -10.37 -5.19
CA PHE A 164 5.41 -10.18 -5.52
C PHE A 164 6.31 -10.69 -4.39
N LEU A 165 5.98 -10.40 -3.13
CA LEU A 165 6.68 -10.88 -1.94
C LEU A 165 6.49 -12.39 -1.70
N MET A 166 5.40 -12.97 -2.18
CA MET A 166 5.09 -14.42 -2.05
C MET A 166 5.78 -15.28 -3.10
N LYS A 167 6.33 -14.71 -4.17
CA LYS A 167 6.98 -15.51 -5.22
C LYS A 167 8.07 -16.37 -4.62
N LYS A 168 8.18 -17.62 -5.09
CA LYS A 168 9.14 -18.61 -4.59
C LYS A 168 10.58 -18.09 -4.58
N ASP A 169 10.92 -17.25 -5.54
CA ASP A 169 12.25 -16.65 -5.68
C ASP A 169 12.42 -15.34 -4.89
N SER A 170 11.38 -14.87 -4.19
CA SER A 170 11.47 -13.63 -3.41
C SER A 170 12.23 -13.83 -2.11
N GLY A 171 12.11 -14.99 -1.51
CA GLY A 171 12.79 -15.30 -0.25
C GLY A 171 12.24 -14.57 0.99
N VAL A 172 11.11 -13.84 0.88
CA VAL A 172 10.48 -13.18 2.04
C VAL A 172 9.72 -14.21 2.87
N PRO A 173 10.12 -14.47 4.13
CA PRO A 173 9.42 -15.38 5.02
C PRO A 173 7.97 -14.96 5.28
N TYR A 174 7.16 -15.90 5.77
CA TYR A 174 5.73 -15.68 5.98
C TYR A 174 5.46 -14.60 7.04
N GLU A 175 6.15 -14.66 8.18
CA GLU A 175 5.92 -13.79 9.34
C GLU A 175 6.22 -12.31 9.05
N PRO A 176 7.42 -11.91 8.57
CA PRO A 176 7.70 -10.51 8.27
C PRO A 176 6.82 -9.99 7.14
N ARG A 177 6.41 -10.85 6.19
CA ARG A 177 5.44 -10.47 5.17
C ARG A 177 4.05 -10.21 5.77
N CYS A 178 3.59 -11.03 6.72
CA CYS A 178 2.33 -10.79 7.43
C CYS A 178 2.38 -9.48 8.23
N GLN A 179 3.47 -9.23 8.96
CA GLN A 179 3.67 -7.98 9.70
C GLN A 179 3.66 -6.78 8.76
N PHE A 180 4.44 -6.80 7.68
CA PHE A 180 4.47 -5.73 6.67
C PHE A 180 3.09 -5.46 6.06
N MET A 181 2.38 -6.52 5.68
CA MET A 181 1.06 -6.41 5.06
C MET A 181 -0.07 -6.12 6.07
N GLY A 182 0.13 -6.28 7.37
CA GLY A 182 -0.92 -6.21 8.39
C GLY A 182 -1.96 -7.32 8.17
N HIS A 183 -1.49 -8.54 8.02
CA HIS A 183 -2.30 -9.76 7.98
C HIS A 183 -2.17 -10.49 9.31
N GLU A 184 -3.27 -11.02 9.81
CA GLU A 184 -3.24 -11.92 10.95
C GLU A 184 -2.49 -13.20 10.60
N ILE A 185 -1.68 -13.70 11.54
CA ILE A 185 -0.99 -14.98 11.41
C ILE A 185 -2.00 -16.07 11.78
N GLU A 186 -2.38 -16.91 10.81
CA GLU A 186 -3.44 -17.92 10.98
C GLU A 186 -3.04 -19.08 11.92
N SER A 187 -1.74 -19.28 12.21
CA SER A 187 -1.27 -20.35 13.10
C SER A 187 -1.23 -19.87 14.55
N VAL A 188 -2.03 -20.50 15.42
CA VAL A 188 -2.09 -20.19 16.86
C VAL A 188 -0.71 -20.34 17.52
N ASN A 189 0.08 -21.36 17.15
CA ASN A 189 1.42 -21.56 17.70
C ASN A 189 2.40 -20.45 17.28
N VAL A 190 2.34 -20.02 16.02
CA VAL A 190 3.20 -18.95 15.51
C VAL A 190 2.76 -17.61 16.11
N ALA A 191 1.46 -17.30 16.13
CA ALA A 191 0.94 -16.05 16.70
C ALA A 191 1.26 -15.87 18.19
N THR A 192 1.40 -16.96 18.95
CA THR A 192 1.66 -16.91 20.40
C THR A 192 3.16 -16.76 20.74
N TYR A 193 4.05 -17.22 19.86
CA TYR A 193 5.50 -17.27 20.11
C TYR A 193 6.34 -16.42 19.18
N THR A 194 5.74 -15.75 18.17
CA THR A 194 6.51 -14.92 17.25
C THR A 194 6.70 -13.52 17.86
N VAL A 195 7.97 -13.17 18.10
CA VAL A 195 8.36 -11.80 18.41
C VAL A 195 8.20 -10.97 17.12
N GLU A 196 7.61 -9.78 17.24
CA GLU A 196 7.53 -8.84 16.11
C GLU A 196 8.95 -8.41 15.69
N TYR A 197 9.18 -8.36 14.39
CA TYR A 197 10.40 -7.79 13.83
C TYR A 197 10.45 -6.30 14.16
N SER A 198 11.59 -5.82 14.62
CA SER A 198 11.85 -4.39 14.72
C SER A 198 11.74 -3.75 13.33
N ILE A 199 11.54 -2.44 13.30
CA ILE A 199 11.43 -1.74 12.01
C ILE A 199 12.71 -1.86 11.17
N ASP A 200 13.87 -1.95 11.81
CA ASP A 200 15.15 -2.09 11.11
C ASP A 200 15.30 -3.48 10.50
N GLU A 201 15.00 -4.55 11.25
CA GLU A 201 14.97 -5.92 10.73
C GLU A 201 13.97 -6.07 9.59
N LEU A 202 12.77 -5.49 9.76
CA LEU A 202 11.74 -5.52 8.73
C LEU A 202 12.18 -4.75 7.48
N SER A 203 12.89 -3.63 7.65
CA SER A 203 13.45 -2.84 6.55
C SER A 203 14.51 -3.61 5.77
N GLU A 204 15.42 -4.30 6.46
CA GLU A 204 16.44 -5.15 5.82
C GLU A 204 15.81 -6.23 4.93
N ILE A 205 14.70 -6.82 5.38
CA ILE A 205 13.99 -7.87 4.65
C ILE A 205 13.18 -7.29 3.47
N ILE A 206 12.49 -6.17 3.65
CA ILE A 206 11.47 -5.67 2.73
C ILE A 206 12.02 -4.66 1.71
N ASN A 207 12.91 -3.73 2.12
CA ASN A 207 13.40 -2.67 1.24
C ASN A 207 14.03 -3.19 -0.07
N PRO A 208 14.79 -4.30 -0.10
CA PRO A 208 15.32 -4.83 -1.36
C PRO A 208 14.23 -5.17 -2.39
N PHE A 209 13.05 -5.59 -1.95
CA PHE A 209 11.93 -5.90 -2.85
C PHE A 209 11.18 -4.63 -3.28
N GLN A 210 11.03 -3.67 -2.38
CA GLN A 210 10.48 -2.36 -2.72
C GLN A 210 11.37 -1.66 -3.76
N ASP A 211 12.69 -1.73 -3.60
CA ASP A 211 13.66 -1.18 -4.54
C ASP A 211 13.60 -1.88 -5.92
N LYS A 212 13.39 -3.20 -5.95
CA LYS A 212 13.13 -3.93 -7.20
C LYS A 212 11.86 -3.42 -7.88
N ILE A 213 10.78 -3.20 -7.13
CA ILE A 213 9.52 -2.66 -7.68
C ILE A 213 9.75 -1.26 -8.25
N ILE A 214 10.46 -0.39 -7.53
CA ILE A 214 10.82 0.95 -8.00
C ILE A 214 11.64 0.87 -9.29
N GLY A 215 12.61 -0.05 -9.37
CA GLY A 215 13.39 -0.30 -10.58
C GLY A 215 12.55 -0.77 -11.78
N LEU A 216 11.49 -1.57 -11.54
CA LEU A 216 10.59 -2.05 -12.60
C LEU A 216 9.74 -0.93 -13.22
N ILE A 217 9.38 0.07 -12.43
CA ILE A 217 8.58 1.21 -12.89
C ILE A 217 9.45 2.37 -13.40
N ASP A 218 10.78 2.30 -13.21
CA ASP A 218 11.75 3.24 -13.76
C ASP A 218 11.34 4.71 -13.50
N LEU A 219 11.23 5.05 -12.19
CA LEU A 219 10.82 6.40 -11.79
C LEU A 219 11.80 7.44 -12.33
N LYS A 220 11.27 8.33 -13.19
CA LYS A 220 12.02 9.48 -13.73
C LYS A 220 12.01 10.62 -12.72
N SER A 221 13.18 11.11 -12.37
CA SER A 221 13.40 12.32 -11.56
C SER A 221 12.80 13.57 -12.19
#